data_76135c5d4ee1cbb33db0c2dc861ccd57
#
_entry.id   76135c5d4ee1cbb33db0c2dc861ccd57
#
_cell.length_a   1.000
_cell.length_b   1.000
_cell.length_c   1.000
_cell.angle_alpha   90.00
_cell.angle_beta   90.00
_cell.angle_gamma   90.00
#
_symmetry.space_group_name_H-M   'P 1'
#
loop_
_entity.id
_entity.type
_entity.pdbx_description
1 polymer ?
#
loop_
_entity_poly.entity_id
_entity_poly.type
_entity_poly.pdbx_seq_one_letter_code
_entity_poly.pdbx_strand_id
1 'polypeptide(L)'
;MRFEQGIAKHYRRSVEQAFEVMLEKGNDSHREVAELILSSKMLVRVLPVSKINASGVTGLIDAGETNDKIEEQRLSLTEAFDEIYIAIAEETIDIGGQRGCEGTFVHEGRHAYDFAQTIESFSNSDVNPLSIFNPTLYDLELAAHRTAGDYMLQVAKKEYVDEGLHLLILGRGEDGACFVDDEGIHCRLRDNYGLSFDGNQGKTASELLGLEQR
;
A
#
# COMPACT_ATOMS: atom_id res chain seq x y z
N MET A 1 6.02 14.15 0.00
CA MET A 1 5.64 13.55 1.31
C MET A 1 6.12 14.36 2.49
N ARG A 2 5.54 14.16 3.67
CA ARG A 2 5.96 14.75 4.95
C ARG A 2 6.02 13.68 6.04
N PHE A 3 6.97 13.83 6.97
CA PHE A 3 7.07 12.96 8.13
C PHE A 3 6.31 13.53 9.32
N GLU A 4 5.70 12.67 10.12
CA GLU A 4 5.15 13.06 11.42
C GLU A 4 6.26 13.62 12.32
N GLN A 5 5.91 14.62 13.15
CA GLN A 5 6.90 15.21 14.08
C GLN A 5 7.36 14.18 15.13
N GLY A 6 8.65 14.19 15.44
CA GLY A 6 9.20 13.31 16.47
C GLY A 6 9.70 11.95 16.00
N ILE A 7 9.55 11.60 14.73
CA ILE A 7 10.13 10.35 14.19
C ILE A 7 11.65 10.35 14.41
N ALA A 8 12.19 9.26 14.96
CA ALA A 8 13.62 9.09 15.16
C ALA A 8 14.38 9.11 13.82
N LYS A 9 15.58 9.71 13.83
CA LYS A 9 16.37 9.92 12.61
C LYS A 9 16.68 8.64 11.83
N HIS A 10 16.91 7.53 12.52
CA HIS A 10 17.21 6.25 11.87
C HIS A 10 15.99 5.69 11.14
N TYR A 11 14.79 5.77 11.71
CA TYR A 11 13.56 5.36 11.03
C TYR A 11 13.29 6.21 9.80
N ARG A 12 13.41 7.54 9.93
CA ARG A 12 13.28 8.43 8.80
C ARG A 12 14.24 8.07 7.67
N ARG A 13 15.51 7.78 8.01
CA ARG A 13 16.52 7.36 7.04
C ARG A 13 16.16 6.03 6.35
N SER A 14 15.62 5.05 7.10
CA SER A 14 15.18 3.78 6.52
C SER A 14 14.07 3.97 5.51
N VAL A 15 13.10 4.86 5.79
CA VAL A 15 12.02 5.19 4.85
C VAL A 15 12.58 5.94 3.62
N GLU A 16 13.42 6.96 3.81
CA GLU A 16 14.04 7.68 2.69
C GLU A 16 14.84 6.73 1.79
N GLN A 17 15.60 5.79 2.38
CA GLN A 17 16.33 4.77 1.63
C GLN A 17 15.41 3.79 0.91
N ALA A 18 14.23 3.45 1.48
CA ALA A 18 13.25 2.61 0.79
C ALA A 18 12.78 3.25 -0.52
N PHE A 19 12.51 4.56 -0.53
CA PHE A 19 12.17 5.29 -1.76
C PHE A 19 13.32 5.29 -2.77
N GLU A 20 14.56 5.51 -2.32
CA GLU A 20 15.73 5.47 -3.21
C GLU A 20 15.83 4.12 -3.92
N VAL A 21 15.65 3.01 -3.19
CA VAL A 21 15.69 1.66 -3.76
C VAL A 21 14.49 1.40 -4.69
N MET A 22 13.28 1.86 -4.32
CA MET A 22 12.09 1.74 -5.18
C MET A 22 12.29 2.46 -6.53
N LEU A 23 12.85 3.66 -6.50
CA LEU A 23 13.13 4.43 -7.72
C LEU A 23 14.25 3.80 -8.57
N GLU A 24 15.26 3.20 -7.93
CA GLU A 24 16.40 2.58 -8.63
C GLU A 24 16.06 1.18 -9.18
N LYS A 25 15.40 0.33 -8.39
CA LYS A 25 15.21 -1.10 -8.66
C LYS A 25 13.79 -1.47 -9.06
N GLY A 26 12.80 -0.66 -8.68
CA GLY A 26 11.40 -0.94 -8.98
C GLY A 26 11.10 -0.93 -10.49
N ASN A 27 10.02 -1.58 -10.89
CA ASN A 27 9.45 -1.45 -12.23
C ASN A 27 8.73 -0.09 -12.39
N ASP A 28 8.13 0.17 -13.55
CA ASP A 28 7.47 1.46 -13.83
C ASP A 28 6.34 1.79 -12.85
N SER A 29 5.56 0.78 -12.45
CA SER A 29 4.48 0.97 -11.46
C SER A 29 5.01 1.34 -10.08
N HIS A 30 6.09 0.69 -9.61
CA HIS A 30 6.72 1.04 -8.33
C HIS A 30 7.26 2.48 -8.35
N ARG A 31 7.90 2.88 -9.47
CA ARG A 31 8.43 4.24 -9.64
C ARG A 31 7.33 5.28 -9.68
N GLU A 32 6.24 5.03 -10.41
CA GLU A 32 5.08 5.91 -10.48
C GLU A 32 4.50 6.18 -9.08
N VAL A 33 4.25 5.13 -8.30
CA VAL A 33 3.73 5.26 -6.92
C VAL A 33 4.72 6.03 -6.04
N ALA A 34 6.01 5.71 -6.11
CA ALA A 34 7.05 6.41 -5.34
C ALA A 34 7.12 7.90 -5.69
N GLU A 35 7.05 8.27 -6.97
CA GLU A 35 7.07 9.65 -7.45
C GLU A 35 5.83 10.43 -7.00
N LEU A 36 4.64 9.81 -7.08
CA LEU A 36 3.40 10.42 -6.58
C LEU A 36 3.48 10.69 -5.08
N ILE A 37 3.93 9.73 -4.29
CA ILE A 37 4.11 9.90 -2.85
C ILE A 37 5.12 11.02 -2.56
N LEU A 38 6.26 11.05 -3.24
CA LEU A 38 7.29 12.06 -3.04
C LEU A 38 6.84 13.47 -3.45
N SER A 39 6.03 13.60 -4.49
CA SER A 39 5.50 14.88 -4.98
C SER A 39 4.32 15.41 -4.16
N SER A 40 3.63 14.55 -3.42
CA SER A 40 2.50 14.88 -2.55
C SER A 40 2.95 15.34 -1.15
N LYS A 41 1.97 15.71 -0.29
CA LYS A 41 2.16 15.96 1.15
C LYS A 41 1.71 14.78 2.00
N MET A 42 1.60 13.58 1.41
CA MET A 42 1.22 12.36 2.14
C MET A 42 2.01 12.25 3.45
N LEU A 43 1.33 11.86 4.52
CA LEU A 43 1.93 11.77 5.85
C LEU A 43 2.55 10.40 6.08
N VAL A 44 3.82 10.36 6.44
CA VAL A 44 4.51 9.13 6.84
C VAL A 44 4.71 9.12 8.36
N ARG A 45 4.32 8.02 9.00
CA ARG A 45 4.45 7.73 10.42
C ARG A 45 5.32 6.51 10.64
N VAL A 46 6.03 6.48 11.75
CA VAL A 46 6.66 5.26 12.26
C VAL A 46 6.24 5.13 13.71
N LEU A 47 5.55 4.06 14.04
CA LEU A 47 4.85 3.87 15.30
C LEU A 47 5.14 2.47 15.87
N PRO A 48 5.13 2.27 17.21
CA PRO A 48 5.17 0.93 17.78
C PRO A 48 4.04 0.05 17.23
N VAL A 49 4.31 -1.24 16.98
CA VAL A 49 3.30 -2.20 16.47
C VAL A 49 2.04 -2.22 17.35
N SER A 50 2.18 -1.98 18.65
CA SER A 50 1.05 -1.89 19.59
C SER A 50 0.05 -0.75 19.28
N LYS A 51 0.43 0.21 18.45
CA LYS A 51 -0.43 1.32 18.03
C LYS A 51 -1.19 1.05 16.73
N ILE A 52 -0.63 0.24 15.85
CA ILE A 52 -1.21 -0.04 14.53
C ILE A 52 -1.64 -1.50 14.36
N ASN A 53 -1.16 -2.40 15.22
CA ASN A 53 -1.48 -3.83 15.25
C ASN A 53 -1.19 -4.57 13.90
N ALA A 54 -0.22 -4.06 13.15
CA ALA A 54 0.21 -4.58 11.84
C ALA A 54 1.66 -4.18 11.57
N SER A 55 2.29 -4.73 10.52
CA SER A 55 3.60 -4.30 10.04
C SER A 55 3.56 -2.91 9.40
N GLY A 56 2.45 -2.58 8.75
CA GLY A 56 2.12 -1.29 8.18
C GLY A 56 0.61 -1.09 8.15
N VAL A 57 0.18 0.13 7.93
CA VAL A 57 -1.22 0.50 7.74
C VAL A 57 -1.32 1.79 6.93
N THR A 58 -2.31 1.83 6.05
CA THR A 58 -2.65 2.99 5.23
C THR A 58 -4.08 3.46 5.54
N GLY A 59 -4.30 4.76 5.62
CA GLY A 59 -5.62 5.32 5.90
C GLY A 59 -5.70 6.83 5.67
N LEU A 60 -6.86 7.42 5.97
CA LEU A 60 -7.05 8.87 5.91
C LEU A 60 -6.48 9.55 7.17
N ILE A 61 -5.91 10.73 6.97
CA ILE A 61 -5.48 11.61 8.06
C ILE A 61 -6.70 12.08 8.85
N ASP A 62 -7.74 12.54 8.14
CA ASP A 62 -9.04 12.95 8.70
C ASP A 62 -10.15 12.65 7.70
N ALA A 63 -11.04 11.70 8.04
CA ALA A 63 -12.12 11.29 7.15
C ALA A 63 -13.18 12.39 6.97
N GLY A 64 -13.46 13.19 8.01
CA GLY A 64 -14.41 14.28 7.94
C GLY A 64 -13.94 15.38 6.99
N GLU A 65 -12.69 15.85 7.16
CA GLU A 65 -12.09 16.87 6.29
C GLU A 65 -11.99 16.37 4.84
N THR A 66 -11.68 15.08 4.63
CA THR A 66 -11.62 14.51 3.28
C THR A 66 -13.00 14.47 2.63
N ASN A 67 -14.07 14.10 3.37
CA ASN A 67 -15.44 14.12 2.85
C ASN A 67 -15.87 15.55 2.47
N ASP A 68 -15.59 16.55 3.31
CA ASP A 68 -15.90 17.95 3.00
C ASP A 68 -15.20 18.37 1.69
N LYS A 69 -13.92 18.03 1.51
CA LYS A 69 -13.18 18.34 0.27
C LYS A 69 -13.76 17.65 -0.96
N ILE A 70 -14.16 16.37 -0.84
CA ILE A 70 -14.80 15.60 -1.93
C ILE A 70 -16.11 16.28 -2.35
N GLU A 71 -16.86 16.87 -1.41
CA GLU A 71 -18.10 17.57 -1.71
C GLU A 71 -17.89 18.94 -2.38
N GLU A 72 -16.86 19.67 -1.96
CA GLU A 72 -16.62 21.05 -2.36
C GLU A 72 -15.88 21.17 -3.70
N GLN A 73 -15.03 20.20 -4.04
CA GLN A 73 -14.14 20.31 -5.18
C GLN A 73 -13.76 18.97 -5.79
N ARG A 74 -13.31 19.01 -7.05
CA ARG A 74 -12.66 17.88 -7.70
C ARG A 74 -11.20 17.79 -7.25
N LEU A 75 -10.82 16.67 -6.64
CA LEU A 75 -9.45 16.39 -6.26
C LEU A 75 -8.70 15.68 -7.40
N SER A 76 -7.51 16.11 -7.69
CA SER A 76 -6.55 15.35 -8.51
C SER A 76 -5.95 14.20 -7.70
N LEU A 77 -5.36 13.21 -8.39
CA LEU A 77 -4.69 12.08 -7.73
C LEU A 77 -3.64 12.54 -6.71
N THR A 78 -2.84 13.56 -7.04
CA THR A 78 -1.82 14.12 -6.12
C THR A 78 -2.43 14.76 -4.88
N GLU A 79 -3.55 15.50 -5.03
CA GLU A 79 -4.28 16.07 -3.89
C GLU A 79 -4.93 15.00 -3.03
N ALA A 80 -5.43 13.92 -3.64
CA ALA A 80 -5.94 12.77 -2.90
C ALA A 80 -4.86 12.09 -2.04
N PHE A 81 -3.61 12.01 -2.51
CA PHE A 81 -2.49 11.55 -1.69
C PHE A 81 -2.21 12.44 -0.48
N ASP A 82 -2.50 13.75 -0.54
CA ASP A 82 -2.33 14.66 0.59
C ASP A 82 -3.22 14.31 1.78
N GLU A 83 -4.34 13.61 1.55
CA GLU A 83 -5.30 13.18 2.57
C GLU A 83 -4.90 11.86 3.25
N ILE A 84 -3.89 11.16 2.73
CA ILE A 84 -3.52 9.80 3.13
C ILE A 84 -2.30 9.81 4.07
N TYR A 85 -2.26 8.86 4.99
CA TYR A 85 -1.05 8.51 5.72
C TYR A 85 -0.66 7.05 5.49
N ILE A 86 0.64 6.78 5.56
CA ILE A 86 1.20 5.44 5.76
C ILE A 86 1.89 5.43 7.13
N ALA A 87 1.58 4.43 7.96
CA ALA A 87 2.32 4.15 9.17
C ALA A 87 3.01 2.80 9.07
N ILE A 88 4.30 2.74 9.43
CA ILE A 88 5.12 1.52 9.49
C ILE A 88 5.41 1.22 10.96
N ALA A 89 5.36 -0.05 11.35
CA ALA A 89 5.75 -0.45 12.69
C ALA A 89 7.26 -0.28 12.92
N GLU A 90 7.65 0.25 14.09
CA GLU A 90 9.05 0.33 14.51
C GLU A 90 9.70 -1.05 14.42
N GLU A 91 9.01 -2.08 14.91
CA GLU A 91 9.48 -3.47 14.93
C GLU A 91 9.71 -4.04 13.52
N THR A 92 8.96 -3.58 12.52
CA THR A 92 9.19 -3.96 11.12
C THR A 92 10.57 -3.50 10.65
N ILE A 93 11.00 -2.32 11.07
CA ILE A 93 12.32 -1.78 10.75
C ILE A 93 13.40 -2.40 11.65
N ASP A 94 13.15 -2.50 12.95
CA ASP A 94 14.14 -2.98 13.92
C ASP A 94 14.48 -4.46 13.75
N ILE A 95 13.47 -5.29 13.40
CA ILE A 95 13.63 -6.75 13.22
C ILE A 95 13.87 -7.11 11.75
N GLY A 96 13.05 -6.54 10.84
CA GLY A 96 13.11 -6.82 9.41
C GLY A 96 14.21 -6.05 8.67
N GLY A 97 14.80 -5.04 9.33
CA GLY A 97 15.80 -4.16 8.73
C GLY A 97 15.26 -3.36 7.55
N GLN A 98 16.18 -2.98 6.66
CA GLN A 98 15.85 -2.22 5.45
C GLN A 98 14.86 -2.98 4.55
N ARG A 99 15.02 -4.31 4.42
CA ARG A 99 14.11 -5.17 3.64
C ARG A 99 12.68 -5.13 4.18
N GLY A 100 12.50 -5.23 5.50
CA GLY A 100 11.18 -5.13 6.12
C GLY A 100 10.52 -3.77 5.86
N CYS A 101 11.29 -2.69 5.99
CA CYS A 101 10.85 -1.33 5.67
C CYS A 101 10.40 -1.21 4.20
N GLU A 102 11.24 -1.65 3.26
CA GLU A 102 10.95 -1.60 1.81
C GLU A 102 9.71 -2.41 1.46
N GLY A 103 9.65 -3.69 1.85
CA GLY A 103 8.54 -4.57 1.52
C GLY A 103 7.20 -4.07 2.06
N THR A 104 7.20 -3.58 3.31
CA THR A 104 6.01 -2.97 3.91
C THR A 104 5.64 -1.68 3.18
N PHE A 105 6.63 -0.84 2.87
CA PHE A 105 6.36 0.44 2.19
C PHE A 105 5.82 0.25 0.76
N VAL A 106 6.29 -0.77 0.04
CA VAL A 106 5.77 -1.14 -1.29
C VAL A 106 4.32 -1.60 -1.20
N HIS A 107 3.99 -2.45 -0.21
CA HIS A 107 2.64 -2.94 0.03
C HIS A 107 1.69 -1.79 0.41
N GLU A 108 2.04 -0.99 1.41
CA GLU A 108 1.23 0.14 1.87
C GLU A 108 1.17 1.26 0.83
N GLY A 109 2.22 1.46 0.05
CA GLY A 109 2.25 2.40 -1.08
C GLY A 109 1.23 2.03 -2.16
N ARG A 110 1.01 0.73 -2.40
CA ARG A 110 -0.05 0.27 -3.30
C ARG A 110 -1.44 0.59 -2.74
N HIS A 111 -1.68 0.35 -1.45
CA HIS A 111 -2.94 0.76 -0.81
C HIS A 111 -3.14 2.27 -0.88
N ALA A 112 -2.10 3.07 -0.64
CA ALA A 112 -2.18 4.53 -0.76
C ALA A 112 -2.58 4.98 -2.18
N TYR A 113 -2.03 4.33 -3.20
CA TYR A 113 -2.39 4.59 -4.60
C TYR A 113 -3.86 4.25 -4.88
N ASP A 114 -4.32 3.07 -4.49
CA ASP A 114 -5.70 2.63 -4.71
C ASP A 114 -6.69 3.51 -3.92
N PHE A 115 -6.36 3.92 -2.69
CA PHE A 115 -7.17 4.84 -1.91
C PHE A 115 -7.21 6.24 -2.52
N ALA A 116 -6.08 6.75 -3.04
CA ALA A 116 -6.05 8.04 -3.73
C ALA A 116 -6.92 8.02 -5.01
N GLN A 117 -6.87 6.92 -5.79
CA GLN A 117 -7.76 6.74 -6.94
C GLN A 117 -9.24 6.68 -6.53
N THR A 118 -9.55 6.04 -5.39
CA THR A 118 -10.92 6.02 -4.86
C THR A 118 -11.36 7.44 -4.50
N ILE A 119 -10.57 8.22 -3.76
CA ILE A 119 -10.87 9.60 -3.39
C ILE A 119 -11.05 10.47 -4.64
N GLU A 120 -10.13 10.40 -5.60
CA GLU A 120 -10.23 11.11 -6.88
C GLU A 120 -11.53 10.79 -7.61
N SER A 121 -11.88 9.49 -7.71
CA SER A 121 -13.13 9.04 -8.35
C SER A 121 -14.36 9.58 -7.65
N PHE A 122 -14.39 9.56 -6.33
CA PHE A 122 -15.52 10.06 -5.52
C PHE A 122 -15.65 11.58 -5.59
N SER A 123 -14.56 12.32 -5.74
CA SER A 123 -14.58 13.78 -5.88
C SER A 123 -15.03 14.25 -7.28
N ASN A 124 -15.11 13.35 -8.26
CA ASN A 124 -15.49 13.67 -9.62
C ASN A 124 -16.99 13.43 -9.86
N SER A 125 -17.81 14.44 -9.63
CA SER A 125 -19.28 14.36 -9.79
C SER A 125 -19.76 14.07 -11.23
N ASP A 126 -18.90 14.26 -12.23
CA ASP A 126 -19.21 14.07 -13.63
C ASP A 126 -18.98 12.61 -14.10
N VAL A 127 -18.44 11.76 -13.23
CA VAL A 127 -18.16 10.35 -13.54
C VAL A 127 -19.46 9.54 -13.48
N ASN A 128 -19.64 8.69 -14.48
CA ASN A 128 -20.69 7.67 -14.45
C ASN A 128 -20.51 6.81 -13.18
N PRO A 129 -21.54 6.64 -12.32
CA PRO A 129 -21.44 5.82 -11.10
C PRO A 129 -20.85 4.41 -11.33
N LEU A 130 -21.01 3.82 -12.51
CA LEU A 130 -20.47 2.52 -12.90
C LEU A 130 -18.95 2.53 -13.17
N SER A 131 -18.35 3.71 -13.28
CA SER A 131 -16.90 3.87 -13.50
C SER A 131 -16.13 4.39 -12.27
N ILE A 132 -16.80 4.48 -11.11
CA ILE A 132 -16.13 4.84 -9.86
C ILE A 132 -15.18 3.70 -9.46
N PHE A 133 -13.92 4.04 -9.23
CA PHE A 133 -12.94 3.10 -8.73
C PHE A 133 -13.17 2.88 -7.23
N ASN A 134 -13.68 1.72 -6.86
CA ASN A 134 -14.00 1.37 -5.48
C ASN A 134 -13.77 -0.13 -5.21
N PRO A 135 -12.51 -0.58 -5.21
CA PRO A 135 -12.17 -2.00 -5.03
C PRO A 135 -12.56 -2.51 -3.64
N THR A 136 -12.76 -3.82 -3.54
CA THR A 136 -12.98 -4.52 -2.28
C THR A 136 -11.66 -4.69 -1.52
N LEU A 137 -11.70 -4.99 -0.23
CA LEU A 137 -10.50 -5.31 0.55
C LEU A 137 -9.73 -6.49 -0.05
N TYR A 138 -10.44 -7.48 -0.61
CA TYR A 138 -9.82 -8.58 -1.34
C TYR A 138 -8.99 -8.08 -2.54
N ASP A 139 -9.54 -7.18 -3.36
CA ASP A 139 -8.86 -6.62 -4.53
C ASP A 139 -7.64 -5.78 -4.11
N LEU A 140 -7.79 -4.98 -3.04
CA LEU A 140 -6.72 -4.15 -2.47
C LEU A 140 -5.54 -5.01 -2.00
N GLU A 141 -5.81 -6.03 -1.20
CA GLU A 141 -4.78 -6.92 -0.66
C GLU A 141 -4.11 -7.75 -1.77
N LEU A 142 -4.91 -8.24 -2.74
CA LEU A 142 -4.38 -8.96 -3.90
C LEU A 142 -3.42 -8.09 -4.69
N ALA A 143 -3.81 -6.85 -4.98
CA ALA A 143 -2.97 -5.89 -5.70
C ALA A 143 -1.70 -5.54 -4.93
N ALA A 144 -1.80 -5.32 -3.60
CA ALA A 144 -0.67 -4.99 -2.76
C ALA A 144 0.34 -6.13 -2.65
N HIS A 145 -0.13 -7.38 -2.46
CA HIS A 145 0.75 -8.56 -2.44
C HIS A 145 1.43 -8.82 -3.80
N ARG A 146 0.71 -8.68 -4.92
CA ARG A 146 1.29 -8.75 -6.27
C ARG A 146 2.40 -7.71 -6.46
N THR A 147 2.12 -6.46 -6.10
CA THR A 147 3.08 -5.35 -6.18
C THR A 147 4.32 -5.63 -5.33
N ALA A 148 4.16 -6.16 -4.11
CA ALA A 148 5.27 -6.56 -3.26
C ALA A 148 6.07 -7.73 -3.85
N GLY A 149 5.40 -8.73 -4.43
CA GLY A 149 6.05 -9.86 -5.11
C GLY A 149 6.89 -9.41 -6.33
N ASP A 150 6.31 -8.55 -7.18
CA ASP A 150 7.03 -7.96 -8.30
C ASP A 150 8.28 -7.19 -7.84
N TYR A 151 8.16 -6.40 -6.75
CA TYR A 151 9.29 -5.69 -6.19
C TYR A 151 10.40 -6.63 -5.71
N MET A 152 10.05 -7.71 -5.00
CA MET A 152 11.02 -8.72 -4.55
C MET A 152 11.78 -9.35 -5.71
N LEU A 153 11.11 -9.62 -6.83
CA LEU A 153 11.72 -10.12 -8.06
C LEU A 153 12.62 -9.07 -8.74
N GLN A 154 12.24 -7.79 -8.75
CA GLN A 154 13.05 -6.71 -9.32
C GLN A 154 14.33 -6.46 -8.51
N VAL A 155 14.25 -6.46 -7.18
CA VAL A 155 15.44 -6.36 -6.31
C VAL A 155 16.35 -7.57 -6.49
N ALA A 156 15.78 -8.75 -6.72
CA ALA A 156 16.45 -10.01 -7.04
C ALA A 156 17.53 -10.47 -6.03
N LYS A 157 17.52 -9.94 -4.80
CA LYS A 157 18.41 -10.43 -3.74
C LYS A 157 17.80 -11.67 -3.08
N LYS A 158 18.68 -12.61 -2.71
CA LYS A 158 18.26 -13.90 -2.14
C LYS A 158 17.31 -13.75 -0.96
N GLU A 159 17.58 -12.82 -0.05
CA GLU A 159 16.77 -12.59 1.14
C GLU A 159 15.36 -12.07 0.86
N TYR A 160 15.15 -11.34 -0.26
CA TYR A 160 13.82 -10.89 -0.71
C TYR A 160 13.04 -12.05 -1.33
N VAL A 161 13.72 -12.84 -2.16
CA VAL A 161 13.10 -14.02 -2.79
C VAL A 161 12.74 -15.07 -1.76
N ASP A 162 13.63 -15.38 -0.81
CA ASP A 162 13.36 -16.33 0.26
C ASP A 162 12.16 -15.89 1.12
N GLU A 163 12.04 -14.59 1.41
CA GLU A 163 10.88 -14.05 2.13
C GLU A 163 9.60 -14.17 1.33
N GLY A 164 9.61 -13.82 0.05
CA GLY A 164 8.44 -13.94 -0.81
C GLY A 164 7.94 -15.38 -0.94
N LEU A 165 8.84 -16.35 -1.02
CA LEU A 165 8.53 -17.78 -1.00
C LEU A 165 7.92 -18.22 0.36
N HIS A 166 8.50 -17.74 1.47
CA HIS A 166 7.99 -18.03 2.80
C HIS A 166 6.59 -17.46 3.04
N LEU A 167 6.31 -16.28 2.50
CA LEU A 167 5.03 -15.59 2.61
C LEU A 167 3.98 -16.07 1.61
N LEU A 168 4.28 -17.03 0.74
CA LEU A 168 3.41 -17.50 -0.35
C LEU A 168 3.04 -16.38 -1.34
N ILE A 169 3.88 -15.36 -1.49
CA ILE A 169 3.74 -14.30 -2.48
C ILE A 169 4.47 -14.67 -3.76
N LEU A 170 5.58 -15.40 -3.62
CA LEU A 170 6.34 -15.95 -4.74
C LEU A 170 6.21 -17.46 -4.78
N GLY A 171 6.20 -17.98 -6.00
CA GLY A 171 6.32 -19.40 -6.33
C GLY A 171 7.64 -19.69 -7.04
N ARG A 172 7.96 -20.99 -7.20
CA ARG A 172 9.12 -21.46 -7.94
C ARG A 172 8.70 -22.49 -8.99
N GLY A 173 9.03 -22.21 -10.24
CA GLY A 173 8.78 -23.13 -11.35
C GLY A 173 9.71 -24.35 -11.35
N GLU A 174 9.41 -25.33 -12.21
CA GLU A 174 10.22 -26.52 -12.38
C GLU A 174 11.64 -26.23 -12.89
N ASP A 175 11.79 -25.14 -13.63
CA ASP A 175 13.07 -24.59 -14.11
C ASP A 175 13.85 -23.84 -13.02
N GLY A 176 13.27 -23.70 -11.84
CA GLY A 176 13.85 -22.94 -10.71
C GLY A 176 13.62 -21.43 -10.75
N ALA A 177 12.99 -20.90 -11.81
CA ALA A 177 12.64 -19.49 -11.87
C ALA A 177 11.56 -19.12 -10.84
N CYS A 178 11.71 -17.96 -10.24
CA CYS A 178 10.69 -17.45 -9.32
C CYS A 178 9.70 -16.53 -10.06
N PHE A 179 8.45 -16.56 -9.62
CA PHE A 179 7.35 -15.78 -10.18
C PHE A 179 6.40 -15.32 -9.06
N VAL A 180 5.57 -14.31 -9.31
CA VAL A 180 4.50 -13.93 -8.39
C VAL A 180 3.43 -15.02 -8.43
N ASP A 181 3.14 -15.60 -7.27
CA ASP A 181 2.27 -16.76 -7.12
C ASP A 181 0.84 -16.34 -6.71
N ASP A 182 0.00 -16.10 -7.70
CA ASP A 182 -1.39 -15.72 -7.45
C ASP A 182 -2.15 -16.73 -6.60
N GLU A 183 -1.92 -18.03 -6.80
CA GLU A 183 -2.58 -19.08 -6.01
C GLU A 183 -2.10 -19.05 -4.55
N GLY A 184 -0.81 -18.86 -4.34
CA GLY A 184 -0.24 -18.67 -3.00
C GLY A 184 -0.84 -17.43 -2.32
N ILE A 185 -0.96 -16.30 -3.05
CA ILE A 185 -1.59 -15.08 -2.53
C ILE A 185 -3.05 -15.34 -2.17
N HIS A 186 -3.84 -16.02 -3.01
CA HIS A 186 -5.22 -16.38 -2.69
C HIS A 186 -5.34 -17.23 -1.42
N CYS A 187 -4.46 -18.22 -1.26
CA CYS A 187 -4.39 -19.02 -0.03
C CYS A 187 -4.09 -18.14 1.19
N ARG A 188 -3.12 -17.22 1.06
CA ARG A 188 -2.76 -16.28 2.12
C ARG A 188 -3.91 -15.36 2.51
N LEU A 189 -4.65 -14.81 1.52
CA LEU A 189 -5.80 -13.94 1.77
C LEU A 189 -6.91 -14.68 2.51
N ARG A 190 -7.18 -15.92 2.11
CA ARG A 190 -8.16 -16.76 2.78
C ARG A 190 -7.77 -17.09 4.23
N ASP A 191 -6.53 -17.54 4.43
CA ASP A 191 -6.09 -18.12 5.70
C ASP A 191 -5.77 -17.03 6.76
N ASN A 192 -5.24 -15.88 6.33
CA ASN A 192 -4.83 -14.81 7.24
C ASN A 192 -5.84 -13.66 7.36
N TYR A 193 -6.63 -13.40 6.31
CA TYR A 193 -7.57 -12.28 6.27
C TYR A 193 -9.03 -12.73 6.24
N GLY A 194 -9.30 -14.01 6.01
CA GLY A 194 -10.65 -14.53 5.85
C GLY A 194 -11.34 -14.03 4.58
N LEU A 195 -10.54 -13.66 3.57
CA LEU A 195 -11.02 -13.10 2.29
C LEU A 195 -10.95 -14.15 1.18
N SER A 196 -11.93 -14.15 0.27
CA SER A 196 -11.92 -15.05 -0.89
C SER A 196 -12.66 -14.44 -2.08
N PHE A 197 -12.21 -14.78 -3.28
CA PHE A 197 -12.81 -14.29 -4.53
C PHE A 197 -14.30 -14.65 -4.66
N ASP A 198 -14.65 -15.93 -4.36
CA ASP A 198 -16.02 -16.45 -4.49
C ASP A 198 -16.88 -16.28 -3.22
N GLY A 199 -16.39 -15.59 -2.21
CA GLY A 199 -17.06 -15.47 -0.91
C GLY A 199 -16.94 -14.08 -0.28
N ASN A 200 -16.32 -14.03 0.90
CA ASN A 200 -16.13 -12.77 1.61
C ASN A 200 -15.02 -11.93 0.95
N GLN A 201 -15.39 -10.86 0.29
CA GLN A 201 -14.44 -9.90 -0.30
C GLN A 201 -14.09 -8.72 0.63
N GLY A 202 -14.69 -8.67 1.81
CA GLY A 202 -14.51 -7.57 2.76
C GLY A 202 -15.24 -6.28 2.35
N LYS A 203 -14.89 -5.18 3.03
CA LYS A 203 -15.42 -3.85 2.74
C LYS A 203 -14.79 -3.29 1.46
N THR A 204 -15.50 -2.37 0.82
CA THR A 204 -14.95 -1.57 -0.28
C THR A 204 -13.98 -0.49 0.26
N ALA A 205 -13.15 0.06 -0.64
CA ALA A 205 -12.20 1.12 -0.30
C ALA A 205 -12.91 2.34 0.32
N SER A 206 -14.05 2.76 -0.22
CA SER A 206 -14.85 3.86 0.34
C SER A 206 -15.36 3.56 1.76
N GLU A 207 -15.81 2.34 2.03
CA GLU A 207 -16.24 1.93 3.37
C GLU A 207 -15.08 1.84 4.38
N LEU A 208 -13.88 1.45 3.91
CA LEU A 208 -12.66 1.42 4.74
C LEU A 208 -12.21 2.83 5.10
N LEU A 209 -12.32 3.75 4.16
CA LEU A 209 -11.95 5.15 4.32
C LEU A 209 -13.05 5.98 5.04
N GLY A 210 -14.26 5.45 5.19
CA GLY A 210 -15.39 6.19 5.72
C GLY A 210 -15.86 7.31 4.79
N LEU A 211 -15.75 7.11 3.47
CA LEU A 211 -16.26 8.06 2.48
C LEU A 211 -17.78 7.95 2.40
N GLU A 212 -18.46 9.08 2.38
CA GLU A 212 -19.89 9.13 2.24
C GLU A 212 -20.31 8.77 0.81
N GLN A 213 -21.27 7.84 0.68
CA GLN A 213 -21.83 7.48 -0.61
C GLN A 213 -22.76 8.61 -1.08
N ARG A 214 -22.56 9.02 -2.31
CA ARG A 214 -23.43 9.98 -3.02
C ARG A 214 -24.56 9.28 -3.74
#